data_4a38b4a9e79114d3335501c08b22406d
#
_entry.id   4a38b4a9e79114d3335501c08b22406d
#
_cell.length_a   1.000
_cell.length_b   1.000
_cell.length_c   1.000
_cell.angle_alpha   90.00
_cell.angle_beta   90.00
_cell.angle_gamma   90.00
#
_symmetry.space_group_name_H-M   'P 1'
#
loop_
_entity.id
_entity.type
_entity.pdbx_description
1 polymer ?
#
loop_
_entity_poly.entity_id
_entity_poly.type
_entity_poly.pdbx_seq_one_letter_code
_entity_poly.pdbx_strand_id
1 'polypeptide(L)'
;LIYSNQXXXXPSKKAAEIEGSKAFAKEFMRNYHIPTASFKVFDNKDEALEFTKTAAYPVFIKASGLAAGKGAVKADNAEEGSRIVEQIMGQKMFGAAGDKIVIEDHLSGQEVTVMAFTDGKTILPMLPSQDHKQIYDGDQGPNTGGMGAYCPAHLVNEQMMQIIQEQILEPAVYGLAKEGRKYKGILYAGLMITPAGPKVMEFNCRFGDPETQVVLPLLKSDLADIFIAIVDENLSIIEPAWKDGSAACVVMASAGYPDKPEKGKKITGLRTYRENHAYLFHAGTEQKNGSWYTAGGRVIAITAVNKDLKSALAAAYTTVDNIRFEGAQYRRDIGYKGLK
;
A
#
# COMPACT_ATOMS: atom_id res chain seq x y z
N LEU A 1 -13.96 -16.95 14.97
CA LEU A 1 -14.29 -16.32 13.67
C LEU A 1 -15.49 -17.04 13.08
N ILE A 2 -16.63 -16.40 13.12
CA ILE A 2 -17.87 -16.94 12.57
C ILE A 2 -17.86 -16.67 11.06
N TYR A 3 -17.74 -17.72 10.28
CA TYR A 3 -17.92 -17.66 8.84
C TYR A 3 -19.43 -17.60 8.56
N SER A 4 -20.00 -16.43 8.69
CA SER A 4 -21.30 -16.19 8.03
C SER A 4 -21.02 -15.53 6.66
N ASN A 5 -21.81 -15.81 5.69
CA ASN A 5 -21.74 -15.20 4.34
C ASN A 5 -22.00 -13.68 4.35
N GLN A 6 -21.94 -13.05 5.52
CA GLN A 6 -22.35 -11.66 5.73
C GLN A 6 -21.20 -10.77 6.22
N UNK A 7 -20.29 -10.88 5.54
CA UNK A 7 -19.52 -10.12 5.78
C UNK A 7 -18.49 -9.51 6.06
N UNK A 8 -18.30 -9.31 6.16
CA UNK A 8 -17.33 -8.77 6.60
C UNK A 8 -16.85 -7.57 5.91
N UNK A 9 -16.27 -7.17 6.26
CA UNK A 9 -15.57 -6.13 5.83
C UNK A 9 -14.57 -6.51 4.80
N UNK A 10 -14.64 -7.52 4.33
CA UNK A 10 -13.83 -7.94 3.36
C UNK A 10 -14.62 -8.10 2.17
N PRO A 11 -14.05 -7.80 1.21
CA PRO A 11 -14.74 -8.04 -0.06
C PRO A 11 -14.84 -9.53 -0.38
N SER A 12 -15.81 -9.89 -1.17
CA SER A 12 -15.95 -11.28 -1.64
C SER A 12 -14.72 -11.66 -2.49
N LYS A 13 -14.47 -12.96 -2.64
CA LYS A 13 -13.39 -13.46 -3.52
C LYS A 13 -13.47 -12.87 -4.94
N LYS A 14 -14.72 -12.75 -5.47
CA LYS A 14 -14.95 -12.14 -6.80
C LYS A 14 -14.52 -10.67 -6.83
N ALA A 15 -14.90 -9.91 -5.81
CA ALA A 15 -14.56 -8.48 -5.74
C ALA A 15 -13.05 -8.27 -5.51
N ALA A 16 -12.43 -9.16 -4.73
CA ALA A 16 -10.99 -9.09 -4.43
C ALA A 16 -10.10 -9.43 -5.63
N GLU A 17 -10.67 -9.88 -6.75
CA GLU A 17 -9.90 -10.12 -7.98
C GLU A 17 -9.20 -8.83 -8.47
N ILE A 18 -9.74 -7.66 -8.10
CA ILE A 18 -9.12 -6.38 -8.47
C ILE A 18 -7.71 -6.19 -7.83
N GLU A 19 -7.42 -6.88 -6.72
CA GLU A 19 -6.05 -7.00 -6.17
C GLU A 19 -5.38 -8.28 -6.67
N GLY A 20 -6.15 -9.37 -6.74
CA GLY A 20 -5.64 -10.72 -7.02
C GLY A 20 -5.13 -10.93 -8.42
N SER A 21 -5.56 -10.09 -9.39
CA SER A 21 -5.15 -10.20 -10.79
C SER A 21 -4.90 -8.81 -11.38
N LYS A 22 -3.63 -8.48 -11.60
CA LYS A 22 -3.26 -7.19 -12.21
C LYS A 22 -3.81 -7.07 -13.63
N ALA A 23 -3.85 -8.17 -14.38
CA ALA A 23 -4.45 -8.17 -15.71
C ALA A 23 -5.94 -7.80 -15.64
N PHE A 24 -6.70 -8.44 -14.73
CA PHE A 24 -8.10 -8.09 -14.52
C PHE A 24 -8.24 -6.62 -14.12
N ALA A 25 -7.44 -6.16 -13.14
CA ALA A 25 -7.52 -4.77 -12.66
C ALA A 25 -7.27 -3.76 -13.79
N LYS A 26 -6.28 -4.03 -14.66
CA LYS A 26 -5.95 -3.15 -15.78
C LYS A 26 -7.08 -3.12 -16.83
N GLU A 27 -7.60 -4.29 -17.22
CA GLU A 27 -8.72 -4.36 -18.15
C GLU A 27 -9.97 -3.67 -17.57
N PHE A 28 -10.23 -3.91 -16.29
CA PHE A 28 -11.32 -3.27 -15.56
C PHE A 28 -11.16 -1.74 -15.59
N MET A 29 -9.97 -1.22 -15.26
CA MET A 29 -9.71 0.23 -15.30
C MET A 29 -9.95 0.81 -16.69
N ARG A 30 -9.53 0.10 -17.73
CA ARG A 30 -9.78 0.52 -19.12
C ARG A 30 -11.27 0.58 -19.42
N ASN A 31 -12.04 -0.45 -19.02
CA ASN A 31 -13.47 -0.56 -19.32
C ASN A 31 -14.30 0.52 -18.60
N TYR A 32 -13.85 0.94 -17.43
CA TYR A 32 -14.55 1.96 -16.62
C TYR A 32 -13.87 3.32 -16.67
N HIS A 33 -12.95 3.52 -17.62
CA HIS A 33 -12.24 4.78 -17.87
C HIS A 33 -11.50 5.33 -16.64
N ILE A 34 -11.02 4.44 -15.75
CA ILE A 34 -10.25 4.80 -14.58
C ILE A 34 -8.81 5.11 -15.01
N PRO A 35 -8.27 6.32 -14.70
CA PRO A 35 -6.94 6.67 -15.17
C PRO A 35 -5.85 5.73 -14.63
N THR A 36 -5.05 5.18 -15.54
CA THR A 36 -3.91 4.32 -15.21
C THR A 36 -2.87 4.44 -16.32
N ALA A 37 -1.70 3.81 -16.17
CA ALA A 37 -0.68 3.76 -17.22
C ALA A 37 -1.20 3.01 -18.45
N SER A 38 -0.77 3.39 -19.65
CA SER A 38 -1.00 2.58 -20.86
C SER A 38 -0.39 1.20 -20.63
N PHE A 39 -1.08 0.15 -21.07
CA PHE A 39 -0.66 -1.20 -20.75
C PHE A 39 -1.03 -2.18 -21.84
N LYS A 40 -0.34 -3.32 -21.86
CA LYS A 40 -0.74 -4.52 -22.60
C LYS A 40 -0.66 -5.74 -21.68
N VAL A 41 -1.53 -6.69 -21.90
CA VAL A 41 -1.59 -7.96 -21.16
C VAL A 41 -1.10 -9.08 -22.08
N PHE A 42 -0.27 -9.97 -21.56
CA PHE A 42 0.25 -11.11 -22.32
C PHE A 42 0.07 -12.39 -21.50
N ASP A 43 -0.45 -13.43 -22.15
CA ASP A 43 -0.46 -14.81 -21.64
C ASP A 43 0.39 -15.74 -22.53
N ASN A 44 0.97 -15.18 -23.60
CA ASN A 44 1.93 -15.87 -24.47
C ASN A 44 3.29 -15.20 -24.32
N LYS A 45 4.30 -16.01 -23.96
CA LYS A 45 5.66 -15.51 -23.72
C LYS A 45 6.30 -14.92 -24.96
N ASP A 46 6.10 -15.59 -26.13
CA ASP A 46 6.76 -15.14 -27.35
C ASP A 46 6.20 -13.80 -27.84
N GLU A 47 4.89 -13.59 -27.66
CA GLU A 47 4.27 -12.29 -27.97
C GLU A 47 4.79 -11.20 -27.02
N ALA A 48 4.96 -11.52 -25.73
CA ALA A 48 5.53 -10.58 -24.76
C ALA A 48 6.98 -10.23 -25.14
N LEU A 49 7.78 -11.22 -25.50
CA LEU A 49 9.17 -11.00 -25.94
C LEU A 49 9.23 -10.14 -27.22
N GLU A 50 8.34 -10.37 -28.17
CA GLU A 50 8.28 -9.53 -29.36
C GLU A 50 7.92 -8.09 -29.04
N PHE A 51 6.95 -7.90 -28.11
CA PHE A 51 6.56 -6.56 -27.67
C PHE A 51 7.73 -5.83 -27.00
N THR A 52 8.56 -6.52 -26.19
CA THR A 52 9.70 -5.84 -25.53
C THR A 52 10.70 -5.25 -26.53
N LYS A 53 10.77 -5.75 -27.74
CA LYS A 53 11.68 -5.19 -28.77
C LYS A 53 11.26 -3.80 -29.24
N THR A 54 9.96 -3.47 -29.13
CA THR A 54 9.39 -2.24 -29.69
C THR A 54 8.75 -1.32 -28.64
N ALA A 55 8.77 -1.71 -27.35
CA ALA A 55 8.19 -0.92 -26.27
C ALA A 55 8.92 0.42 -26.10
N ALA A 56 8.18 1.45 -25.68
CA ALA A 56 8.76 2.77 -25.37
C ALA A 56 9.26 2.76 -23.91
N TYR A 57 10.53 2.57 -23.72
CA TYR A 57 11.15 2.43 -22.39
C TYR A 57 11.29 3.79 -21.68
N PRO A 58 11.27 3.81 -20.30
CA PRO A 58 11.18 2.62 -19.44
C PRO A 58 9.75 2.08 -19.32
N VAL A 59 9.63 0.78 -19.01
CA VAL A 59 8.35 0.11 -18.76
C VAL A 59 8.41 -0.66 -17.42
N PHE A 60 7.24 -0.97 -16.87
CA PHE A 60 7.11 -1.95 -15.78
C PHE A 60 6.52 -3.25 -16.31
N ILE A 61 7.15 -4.37 -15.96
CA ILE A 61 6.68 -5.72 -16.28
C ILE A 61 6.22 -6.35 -14.97
N LYS A 62 4.92 -6.70 -14.91
CA LYS A 62 4.28 -7.14 -13.67
C LYS A 62 3.67 -8.53 -13.82
N ALA A 63 4.03 -9.46 -12.95
CA ALA A 63 3.31 -10.74 -12.83
C ALA A 63 1.86 -10.42 -12.41
N SER A 64 0.89 -11.03 -13.10
CA SER A 64 -0.52 -10.69 -12.89
C SER A 64 -1.02 -11.15 -11.52
N GLY A 65 -0.60 -12.32 -11.05
CA GLY A 65 -1.03 -12.86 -9.77
C GLY A 65 -0.30 -12.22 -8.59
N LEU A 66 -0.67 -12.68 -7.39
CA LEU A 66 -0.04 -12.21 -6.15
C LEU A 66 1.42 -12.67 -6.07
N ALA A 67 2.33 -11.74 -5.90
CA ALA A 67 3.78 -11.98 -5.87
C ALA A 67 4.45 -11.25 -4.69
N ALA A 68 3.72 -11.06 -3.59
CA ALA A 68 4.20 -10.49 -2.32
C ALA A 68 4.98 -9.18 -2.49
N GLY A 69 4.50 -8.30 -3.39
CA GLY A 69 5.12 -7.00 -3.64
C GLY A 69 6.37 -7.04 -4.52
N LYS A 70 6.81 -8.23 -4.95
CA LYS A 70 8.05 -8.38 -5.73
C LYS A 70 7.80 -8.61 -7.23
N GLY A 71 6.54 -8.72 -7.62
CA GLY A 71 6.16 -9.09 -8.99
C GLY A 71 6.09 -7.94 -9.99
N ALA A 72 6.59 -6.76 -9.66
CA ALA A 72 6.64 -5.58 -10.54
C ALA A 72 8.09 -5.15 -10.71
N VAL A 73 8.62 -5.27 -11.91
CA VAL A 73 10.04 -5.02 -12.21
C VAL A 73 10.15 -3.98 -13.31
N LYS A 74 10.96 -2.95 -13.09
CA LYS A 74 11.24 -1.92 -14.09
C LYS A 74 12.25 -2.47 -15.11
N ALA A 75 12.04 -2.14 -16.37
CA ALA A 75 13.01 -2.36 -17.44
C ALA A 75 13.32 -1.02 -18.10
N ASP A 76 14.58 -0.72 -18.27
CA ASP A 76 15.03 0.55 -18.86
C ASP A 76 15.37 0.41 -20.35
N ASN A 77 15.39 -0.82 -20.89
CA ASN A 77 15.69 -1.12 -22.29
C ASN A 77 15.15 -2.50 -22.69
N ALA A 78 15.21 -2.81 -23.98
CA ALA A 78 14.66 -4.04 -24.57
C ALA A 78 15.34 -5.33 -24.04
N GLU A 79 16.64 -5.26 -23.78
CA GLU A 79 17.39 -6.42 -23.26
C GLU A 79 16.89 -6.79 -21.86
N GLU A 80 16.78 -5.78 -20.98
CA GLU A 80 16.23 -5.96 -19.63
C GLU A 80 14.78 -6.45 -19.69
N GLY A 81 13.96 -5.84 -20.55
CA GLY A 81 12.56 -6.24 -20.74
C GLY A 81 12.45 -7.71 -21.10
N SER A 82 13.23 -8.14 -22.10
CA SER A 82 13.23 -9.54 -22.55
C SER A 82 13.71 -10.49 -21.45
N ARG A 83 14.75 -10.10 -20.70
CA ARG A 83 15.27 -10.90 -19.58
C ARG A 83 14.21 -11.06 -18.48
N ILE A 84 13.50 -9.98 -18.15
CA ILE A 84 12.44 -10.01 -17.11
C ILE A 84 11.27 -10.90 -17.56
N VAL A 85 10.82 -10.78 -18.83
CA VAL A 85 9.77 -11.65 -19.38
C VAL A 85 10.20 -13.13 -19.29
N GLU A 86 11.45 -13.44 -19.66
CA GLU A 86 11.96 -14.81 -19.57
C GLU A 86 12.00 -15.32 -18.13
N GLN A 87 12.41 -14.47 -17.16
CA GLN A 87 12.40 -14.86 -15.75
C GLN A 87 10.98 -15.13 -15.23
N ILE A 88 10.01 -14.27 -15.57
CA ILE A 88 8.65 -14.39 -15.05
C ILE A 88 7.89 -15.52 -15.76
N MET A 89 7.83 -15.50 -17.08
CA MET A 89 7.00 -16.43 -17.86
C MET A 89 7.72 -17.72 -18.20
N GLY A 90 9.02 -17.64 -18.55
CA GLY A 90 9.83 -18.81 -18.94
C GLY A 90 10.29 -19.63 -17.75
N GLN A 91 10.99 -18.99 -16.82
CA GLN A 91 11.56 -19.67 -15.64
C GLN A 91 10.58 -19.77 -14.48
N LYS A 92 9.37 -19.23 -14.64
CA LYS A 92 8.30 -19.29 -13.62
C LYS A 92 8.73 -18.75 -12.25
N MET A 93 9.50 -17.64 -12.25
CA MET A 93 10.03 -17.03 -11.01
C MET A 93 8.95 -16.82 -9.92
N PHE A 94 7.70 -16.55 -10.33
CA PHE A 94 6.56 -16.36 -9.41
C PHE A 94 5.52 -17.49 -9.54
N GLY A 95 5.92 -18.66 -10.04
CA GLY A 95 5.00 -19.78 -10.25
C GLY A 95 3.82 -19.37 -11.16
N ALA A 96 2.63 -19.85 -10.84
CA ALA A 96 1.41 -19.57 -11.61
C ALA A 96 1.04 -18.07 -11.65
N ALA A 97 1.52 -17.26 -10.69
CA ALA A 97 1.27 -15.81 -10.71
C ALA A 97 1.88 -15.13 -11.94
N GLY A 98 2.92 -15.73 -12.54
CA GLY A 98 3.60 -15.25 -13.73
C GLY A 98 3.11 -15.87 -15.03
N ASP A 99 2.06 -16.69 -15.03
CA ASP A 99 1.49 -17.26 -16.27
C ASP A 99 0.94 -16.17 -17.20
N LYS A 100 0.53 -15.06 -16.61
CA LYS A 100 0.07 -13.86 -17.32
C LYS A 100 0.83 -12.66 -16.77
N ILE A 101 1.25 -11.75 -17.65
CA ILE A 101 1.96 -10.53 -17.26
C ILE A 101 1.26 -9.29 -17.82
N VAL A 102 1.51 -8.17 -17.15
CA VAL A 102 1.13 -6.84 -17.64
C VAL A 102 2.43 -6.08 -17.91
N ILE A 103 2.56 -5.50 -19.10
CA ILE A 103 3.63 -4.56 -19.45
C ILE A 103 2.98 -3.19 -19.54
N GLU A 104 3.45 -2.22 -18.75
CA GLU A 104 2.85 -0.89 -18.70
C GLU A 104 3.90 0.21 -18.75
N ASP A 105 3.50 1.38 -19.24
CA ASP A 105 4.36 2.56 -19.29
C ASP A 105 4.76 2.99 -17.87
N HIS A 106 5.99 3.46 -17.74
CA HIS A 106 6.48 4.06 -16.51
C HIS A 106 5.75 5.38 -16.24
N LEU A 107 5.16 5.51 -15.06
CA LEU A 107 4.55 6.77 -14.61
C LEU A 107 5.57 7.59 -13.83
N SER A 108 5.68 8.87 -14.17
CA SER A 108 6.54 9.81 -13.44
C SER A 108 5.70 10.72 -12.58
N GLY A 109 6.05 10.83 -11.30
CA GLY A 109 5.30 11.62 -10.34
C GLY A 109 5.67 11.26 -8.92
N GLN A 110 4.75 11.52 -8.00
CA GLN A 110 4.89 11.11 -6.60
C GLN A 110 3.79 10.12 -6.23
N GLU A 111 4.18 9.07 -5.55
CA GLU A 111 3.24 8.05 -5.08
C GLU A 111 2.45 8.58 -3.88
N VAL A 112 1.18 8.21 -3.80
CA VAL A 112 0.31 8.51 -2.67
C VAL A 112 -0.73 7.38 -2.56
N THR A 113 -1.21 7.16 -1.35
CA THR A 113 -2.26 6.20 -1.09
C THR A 113 -3.52 6.91 -0.63
N VAL A 114 -4.65 6.56 -1.26
CA VAL A 114 -5.97 6.94 -0.75
C VAL A 114 -6.75 5.66 -0.51
N MET A 115 -7.10 5.43 0.75
CA MET A 115 -8.02 4.35 1.12
C MET A 115 -9.43 4.90 1.25
N ALA A 116 -10.43 4.05 1.06
CA ALA A 116 -11.82 4.44 1.23
C ALA A 116 -12.61 3.30 1.89
N PHE A 117 -13.53 3.69 2.77
CA PHE A 117 -14.59 2.80 3.24
C PHE A 117 -15.66 2.71 2.16
N THR A 118 -16.21 1.51 1.93
CA THR A 118 -17.37 1.38 1.02
C THR A 118 -18.26 0.21 1.40
N ASP A 119 -19.56 0.41 1.23
CA ASP A 119 -20.59 -0.62 1.38
C ASP A 119 -21.06 -1.17 0.02
N GLY A 120 -20.38 -0.75 -1.06
CA GLY A 120 -20.72 -1.13 -2.44
C GLY A 120 -21.62 -0.14 -3.14
N LYS A 121 -21.96 0.98 -2.49
CA LYS A 121 -22.75 2.09 -3.03
C LYS A 121 -22.13 3.42 -2.61
N THR A 122 -21.97 3.61 -1.30
CA THR A 122 -21.37 4.80 -0.69
C THR A 122 -19.86 4.60 -0.60
N ILE A 123 -19.13 5.69 -0.79
CA ILE A 123 -17.67 5.71 -0.68
C ILE A 123 -17.29 6.87 0.21
N LEU A 124 -16.51 6.59 1.26
CA LEU A 124 -16.01 7.60 2.19
C LEU A 124 -14.49 7.55 2.16
N PRO A 125 -13.84 8.45 1.39
CA PRO A 125 -12.38 8.49 1.35
C PRO A 125 -11.79 8.81 2.71
N MET A 126 -10.65 8.20 3.02
CA MET A 126 -9.85 8.49 4.21
C MET A 126 -8.82 9.58 3.88
N LEU A 127 -8.19 10.11 4.90
CA LEU A 127 -7.08 11.05 4.73
C LEU A 127 -5.98 10.39 3.86
N PRO A 128 -5.43 11.13 2.90
CA PRO A 128 -4.37 10.59 2.04
C PRO A 128 -3.09 10.36 2.83
N SER A 129 -2.36 9.31 2.50
CA SER A 129 -1.10 8.97 3.15
C SER A 129 0.00 8.73 2.11
N GLN A 130 1.24 8.90 2.53
CA GLN A 130 2.39 8.61 1.65
C GLN A 130 3.36 7.71 2.38
N ASP A 131 3.68 6.56 1.77
CA ASP A 131 4.64 5.59 2.30
C ASP A 131 6.04 5.80 1.67
N HIS A 132 7.02 5.11 2.24
CA HIS A 132 8.41 5.11 1.79
C HIS A 132 8.81 3.67 1.51
N LYS A 133 8.82 3.28 0.23
CA LYS A 133 8.95 1.88 -0.18
C LYS A 133 10.38 1.36 -0.15
N GLN A 134 11.36 2.20 -0.50
CA GLN A 134 12.76 1.78 -0.56
C GLN A 134 13.36 1.63 0.84
N ILE A 135 14.30 0.67 0.96
CA ILE A 135 14.87 0.30 2.27
C ILE A 135 15.76 1.39 2.86
N TYR A 136 16.45 2.20 2.03
CA TYR A 136 17.42 3.19 2.49
C TYR A 136 16.93 4.62 2.30
N ASP A 137 17.53 5.54 3.05
CA ASP A 137 17.29 6.99 2.94
C ASP A 137 17.50 7.45 1.50
N GLY A 138 16.79 8.53 1.12
CA GLY A 138 16.86 9.09 -0.23
C GLY A 138 16.18 8.22 -1.29
N ASP A 139 15.27 7.34 -0.87
CA ASP A 139 14.58 6.39 -1.76
C ASP A 139 15.58 5.53 -2.55
N GLN A 140 16.52 4.93 -1.83
CA GLN A 140 17.55 4.07 -2.41
C GLN A 140 17.35 2.61 -2.01
N GLY A 141 17.90 1.70 -2.82
CA GLY A 141 17.86 0.26 -2.56
C GLY A 141 16.54 -0.39 -3.00
N PRO A 142 16.39 -1.67 -2.70
CA PRO A 142 15.22 -2.42 -3.13
C PRO A 142 13.93 -1.96 -2.45
N ASN A 143 12.81 -2.18 -3.12
CA ASN A 143 11.48 -1.98 -2.57
C ASN A 143 11.21 -2.96 -1.44
N THR A 144 10.43 -2.51 -0.47
CA THR A 144 10.02 -3.26 0.71
C THR A 144 8.49 -3.25 0.82
N GLY A 145 7.97 -3.75 1.93
CA GLY A 145 6.56 -3.58 2.28
C GLY A 145 6.21 -2.19 2.83
N GLY A 146 7.19 -1.27 2.87
CA GLY A 146 7.05 0.08 3.44
C GLY A 146 7.90 0.26 4.69
N MET A 147 8.75 1.28 4.68
CA MET A 147 9.67 1.60 5.78
C MET A 147 9.14 2.71 6.68
N GLY A 148 7.95 3.22 6.37
CA GLY A 148 7.28 4.25 7.13
C GLY A 148 6.32 5.03 6.26
N ALA A 149 5.47 5.82 6.90
CA ALA A 149 4.45 6.61 6.21
C ALA A 149 4.13 7.86 7.02
N TYR A 150 3.41 8.78 6.39
CA TYR A 150 2.84 9.93 7.08
C TYR A 150 1.45 10.27 6.51
N CYS A 151 0.67 10.97 7.30
CA CYS A 151 -0.69 11.38 6.97
C CYS A 151 -1.03 12.69 7.68
N PRO A 152 -1.74 13.64 7.06
CA PRO A 152 -2.14 13.61 5.64
C PRO A 152 -0.98 13.93 4.70
N ALA A 153 -1.05 13.37 3.49
CA ALA A 153 -0.10 13.67 2.42
C ALA A 153 -0.55 14.94 1.70
N HIS A 154 0.17 16.04 1.90
CA HIS A 154 -0.20 17.37 1.35
C HIS A 154 -0.28 17.41 -0.17
N LEU A 155 0.27 16.40 -0.84
CA LEU A 155 0.18 16.24 -2.28
C LEU A 155 -1.28 16.13 -2.77
N VAL A 156 -2.19 15.68 -1.90
CA VAL A 156 -3.61 15.52 -2.20
C VAL A 156 -4.40 16.57 -1.40
N ASN A 157 -4.65 17.71 -2.03
CA ASN A 157 -5.54 18.73 -1.47
C ASN A 157 -7.01 18.36 -1.75
N GLU A 158 -7.95 19.18 -1.31
CA GLU A 158 -9.39 18.93 -1.48
C GLU A 158 -9.77 18.74 -2.96
N GLN A 159 -9.25 19.57 -3.84
CA GLN A 159 -9.53 19.46 -5.28
C GLN A 159 -9.02 18.15 -5.86
N MET A 160 -7.79 17.77 -5.49
CA MET A 160 -7.21 16.47 -5.93
C MET A 160 -8.00 15.29 -5.35
N MET A 161 -8.44 15.39 -4.10
CA MET A 161 -9.26 14.32 -3.48
C MET A 161 -10.59 14.18 -4.23
N GLN A 162 -11.21 15.29 -4.62
CA GLN A 162 -12.45 15.26 -5.42
C GLN A 162 -12.20 14.53 -6.75
N ILE A 163 -11.09 14.86 -7.45
CA ILE A 163 -10.75 14.19 -8.71
C ILE A 163 -10.54 12.67 -8.48
N ILE A 164 -9.82 12.32 -7.41
CA ILE A 164 -9.58 10.90 -7.08
C ILE A 164 -10.92 10.19 -6.80
N GLN A 165 -11.81 10.83 -6.07
CA GLN A 165 -13.12 10.26 -5.77
C GLN A 165 -13.91 10.04 -7.05
N GLU A 166 -14.08 11.09 -7.87
CA GLU A 166 -14.95 11.08 -9.07
C GLU A 166 -14.39 10.21 -10.20
N GLN A 167 -13.06 10.20 -10.39
CA GLN A 167 -12.46 9.53 -11.55
C GLN A 167 -11.90 8.15 -11.23
N ILE A 168 -11.72 7.81 -9.93
CA ILE A 168 -11.07 6.55 -9.55
C ILE A 168 -11.94 5.72 -8.61
N LEU A 169 -12.28 6.27 -7.44
CA LEU A 169 -12.95 5.47 -6.40
C LEU A 169 -14.39 5.12 -6.79
N GLU A 170 -15.17 6.12 -7.25
CA GLU A 170 -16.54 5.90 -7.64
C GLU A 170 -16.68 4.96 -8.86
N PRO A 171 -15.92 5.18 -9.96
CA PRO A 171 -15.97 4.23 -11.08
C PRO A 171 -15.53 2.82 -10.69
N ALA A 172 -14.57 2.69 -9.74
CA ALA A 172 -14.12 1.37 -9.28
C ALA A 172 -15.25 0.63 -8.54
N VAL A 173 -15.89 1.28 -7.56
CA VAL A 173 -16.96 0.65 -6.78
C VAL A 173 -18.20 0.39 -7.67
N TYR A 174 -18.58 1.38 -8.47
CA TYR A 174 -19.72 1.26 -9.41
C TYR A 174 -19.46 0.13 -10.43
N GLY A 175 -18.30 0.12 -11.04
CA GLY A 175 -17.96 -0.89 -12.05
C GLY A 175 -17.96 -2.30 -11.47
N LEU A 176 -17.37 -2.47 -10.27
CA LEU A 176 -17.40 -3.78 -9.61
C LEU A 176 -18.82 -4.23 -9.32
N ALA A 177 -19.69 -3.33 -8.84
CA ALA A 177 -21.09 -3.66 -8.58
C ALA A 177 -21.81 -4.06 -9.87
N LYS A 178 -21.58 -3.32 -10.96
CA LYS A 178 -22.18 -3.58 -12.29
C LYS A 178 -21.77 -4.96 -12.85
N GLU A 179 -20.55 -5.42 -12.53
CA GLU A 179 -20.09 -6.76 -12.93
C GLU A 179 -20.52 -7.87 -11.96
N GLY A 180 -21.40 -7.58 -11.00
CA GLY A 180 -21.85 -8.57 -10.02
C GLY A 180 -20.77 -8.93 -9.01
N ARG A 181 -19.85 -7.98 -8.74
CA ARG A 181 -18.72 -8.10 -7.83
C ARG A 181 -18.81 -7.07 -6.70
N LYS A 182 -20.03 -6.83 -6.17
CA LYS A 182 -20.27 -5.80 -5.15
C LYS A 182 -19.15 -5.80 -4.11
N TYR A 183 -18.52 -4.63 -3.90
CA TYR A 183 -17.34 -4.48 -3.07
C TYR A 183 -17.71 -3.82 -1.73
N LYS A 184 -17.52 -4.52 -0.63
CA LYS A 184 -17.68 -3.98 0.73
C LYS A 184 -16.35 -4.05 1.46
N GLY A 185 -16.04 -3.03 2.26
CA GLY A 185 -14.84 -3.00 3.08
C GLY A 185 -13.93 -1.83 2.74
N ILE A 186 -12.64 -2.10 2.71
CA ILE A 186 -11.61 -1.08 2.47
C ILE A 186 -11.09 -1.24 1.04
N LEU A 187 -11.29 -0.21 0.23
CA LEU A 187 -10.67 -0.13 -1.09
C LEU A 187 -9.44 0.77 -0.97
N TYR A 188 -8.28 0.25 -1.31
CA TYR A 188 -7.01 0.98 -1.30
C TYR A 188 -6.64 1.29 -2.74
N ALA A 189 -6.47 2.55 -3.07
CA ALA A 189 -5.96 3.00 -4.36
C ALA A 189 -4.52 3.50 -4.18
N GLY A 190 -3.56 2.77 -4.77
CA GLY A 190 -2.17 3.21 -4.90
C GLY A 190 -2.05 4.08 -6.14
N LEU A 191 -1.69 5.32 -5.96
CA LEU A 191 -1.77 6.34 -7.00
C LEU A 191 -0.41 6.96 -7.29
N MET A 192 -0.18 7.30 -8.54
CA MET A 192 0.89 8.20 -8.98
C MET A 192 0.25 9.55 -9.33
N ILE A 193 0.64 10.60 -8.62
CA ILE A 193 0.21 11.96 -8.97
C ILE A 193 1.16 12.48 -10.03
N THR A 194 0.67 12.55 -11.27
CA THR A 194 1.44 12.97 -12.44
C THR A 194 1.03 14.40 -12.84
N PRO A 195 1.79 15.07 -13.73
CA PRO A 195 1.36 16.37 -14.27
C PRO A 195 0.00 16.30 -14.99
N ALA A 196 -0.41 15.12 -15.46
CA ALA A 196 -1.70 14.92 -16.13
C ALA A 196 -2.83 14.49 -15.16
N GLY A 197 -2.57 14.52 -13.85
CA GLY A 197 -3.54 14.11 -12.82
C GLY A 197 -3.20 12.77 -12.17
N PRO A 198 -4.07 12.29 -11.28
CA PRO A 198 -3.82 11.04 -10.56
C PRO A 198 -4.03 9.82 -11.49
N LYS A 199 -3.12 8.84 -11.39
CA LYS A 199 -3.22 7.57 -12.14
C LYS A 199 -3.07 6.40 -11.18
N VAL A 200 -3.93 5.40 -11.32
CA VAL A 200 -3.87 4.20 -10.49
C VAL A 200 -2.70 3.31 -10.90
N MET A 201 -1.86 2.97 -9.93
CA MET A 201 -0.82 1.96 -10.08
C MET A 201 -1.36 0.56 -9.77
N GLU A 202 -2.15 0.47 -8.67
CA GLU A 202 -2.80 -0.78 -8.26
C GLU A 202 -3.93 -0.49 -7.28
N PHE A 203 -4.86 -1.42 -7.18
CA PHE A 203 -5.84 -1.48 -6.08
C PHE A 203 -5.45 -2.61 -5.12
N ASN A 204 -5.72 -2.39 -3.82
CA ASN A 204 -5.63 -3.43 -2.82
C ASN A 204 -6.95 -3.52 -2.05
N CYS A 205 -7.29 -4.71 -1.55
CA CYS A 205 -8.59 -5.03 -0.96
C CYS A 205 -8.53 -5.09 0.57
N ARG A 206 -7.72 -4.24 1.15
CA ARG A 206 -7.39 -4.23 2.58
C ARG A 206 -6.77 -2.91 2.97
N PHE A 207 -6.67 -2.73 4.27
CA PHE A 207 -5.86 -1.63 4.80
C PHE A 207 -4.40 -1.77 4.36
N GLY A 208 -3.74 -0.62 4.16
CA GLY A 208 -2.30 -0.56 3.87
C GLY A 208 -1.44 -0.78 5.12
N ASP A 209 -0.21 -1.16 4.93
CA ASP A 209 0.78 -1.32 6.00
C ASP A 209 2.13 -0.81 5.46
N PRO A 210 2.61 0.38 5.87
CA PRO A 210 2.32 1.07 7.13
C PRO A 210 1.30 2.23 7.07
N GLU A 211 0.47 2.34 6.04
CA GLU A 211 -0.45 3.47 5.91
C GLU A 211 -1.53 3.49 7.00
N THR A 212 -2.03 2.32 7.38
CA THR A 212 -3.05 2.20 8.44
C THR A 212 -2.55 2.80 9.75
N GLN A 213 -1.26 2.60 10.03
CA GLN A 213 -0.64 3.08 11.26
C GLN A 213 -0.55 4.61 11.35
N VAL A 214 -0.79 5.32 10.23
CA VAL A 214 -0.84 6.80 10.25
C VAL A 214 -2.24 7.34 9.98
N VAL A 215 -3.10 6.59 9.30
CA VAL A 215 -4.46 7.05 8.98
C VAL A 215 -5.40 6.84 10.17
N LEU A 216 -5.46 5.61 10.72
CA LEU A 216 -6.43 5.30 11.79
C LEU A 216 -6.18 6.05 13.11
N PRO A 217 -4.94 6.35 13.54
CA PRO A 217 -4.76 7.18 14.73
C PRO A 217 -5.32 8.60 14.61
N LEU A 218 -5.55 9.08 13.37
CA LEU A 218 -6.20 10.37 13.13
C LEU A 218 -7.72 10.27 13.07
N LEU A 219 -8.30 9.08 13.00
CA LEU A 219 -9.74 8.91 12.99
C LEU A 219 -10.31 9.18 14.39
N LYS A 220 -11.32 10.07 14.47
CA LYS A 220 -12.08 10.34 15.70
C LYS A 220 -13.29 9.40 15.83
N SER A 221 -13.94 9.13 14.70
CA SER A 221 -15.14 8.26 14.67
C SER A 221 -14.78 6.85 15.13
N ASP A 222 -15.73 6.16 15.74
CA ASP A 222 -15.53 4.77 16.13
C ASP A 222 -15.48 3.89 14.87
N LEU A 223 -14.37 3.18 14.73
CA LEU A 223 -14.15 2.30 13.56
C LEU A 223 -15.14 1.14 13.53
N ALA A 224 -15.61 0.67 14.71
CA ALA A 224 -16.59 -0.41 14.77
C ALA A 224 -17.95 0.04 14.20
N ASP A 225 -18.36 1.28 14.49
CA ASP A 225 -19.61 1.84 13.93
C ASP A 225 -19.53 1.93 12.41
N ILE A 226 -18.38 2.35 11.89
CA ILE A 226 -18.15 2.41 10.43
C ILE A 226 -18.25 0.99 9.82
N PHE A 227 -17.63 0.00 10.46
CA PHE A 227 -17.68 -1.39 9.98
C PHE A 227 -19.09 -1.97 10.02
N ILE A 228 -19.88 -1.66 11.07
CA ILE A 228 -21.28 -2.07 11.17
C ILE A 228 -22.07 -1.44 10.01
N ALA A 229 -21.87 -0.14 9.75
CA ALA A 229 -22.55 0.55 8.66
C ALA A 229 -22.20 -0.03 7.29
N ILE A 230 -20.94 -0.47 7.09
CA ILE A 230 -20.52 -1.16 5.85
C ILE A 230 -21.27 -2.49 5.68
N VAL A 231 -21.33 -3.29 6.75
CA VAL A 231 -22.00 -4.60 6.73
C VAL A 231 -23.49 -4.43 6.44
N ASP A 232 -24.12 -3.46 7.08
CA ASP A 232 -25.56 -3.19 6.98
C ASP A 232 -25.94 -2.40 5.71
N GLU A 233 -24.94 -2.03 4.88
CA GLU A 233 -25.13 -1.23 3.66
C GLU A 233 -25.81 0.12 3.92
N ASN A 234 -25.39 0.73 5.02
CA ASN A 234 -25.93 1.99 5.52
C ASN A 234 -24.84 3.03 5.75
N LEU A 235 -23.75 2.94 4.98
CA LEU A 235 -22.57 3.80 5.15
C LEU A 235 -22.89 5.29 4.87
N SER A 236 -23.97 5.55 4.13
CA SER A 236 -24.39 6.93 3.79
C SER A 236 -24.79 7.76 5.01
N ILE A 237 -25.08 7.14 6.16
CA ILE A 237 -25.39 7.89 7.39
C ILE A 237 -24.15 8.26 8.20
N ILE A 238 -22.99 7.74 7.81
CA ILE A 238 -21.73 7.98 8.51
C ILE A 238 -21.04 9.22 7.92
N GLU A 239 -20.60 10.10 8.76
CA GLU A 239 -19.71 11.20 8.41
C GLU A 239 -18.44 11.05 9.23
N PRO A 240 -17.36 10.48 8.66
CA PRO A 240 -16.15 10.24 9.43
C PRO A 240 -15.51 11.53 9.91
N ALA A 241 -15.30 11.66 11.21
CA ALA A 241 -14.63 12.79 11.81
C ALA A 241 -13.14 12.47 11.99
N TRP A 242 -12.30 13.44 11.71
CA TRP A 242 -10.83 13.30 11.79
C TRP A 242 -10.26 14.27 12.82
N LYS A 243 -9.13 13.90 13.41
CA LYS A 243 -8.35 14.76 14.29
C LYS A 243 -7.55 15.76 13.47
N ASP A 244 -7.39 16.96 13.98
CA ASP A 244 -6.46 17.92 13.40
C ASP A 244 -5.01 17.44 13.64
N GLY A 245 -4.09 17.87 12.75
CA GLY A 245 -2.68 17.57 12.87
C GLY A 245 -2.20 16.50 11.90
N SER A 246 -1.13 15.82 12.26
CA SER A 246 -0.47 14.83 11.39
C SER A 246 -0.02 13.62 12.19
N ALA A 247 0.09 12.51 11.50
CA ALA A 247 0.67 11.26 12.02
C ALA A 247 1.91 10.88 11.19
N ALA A 248 2.93 10.35 11.85
CA ALA A 248 4.13 9.84 11.20
C ALA A 248 4.48 8.49 11.82
N CYS A 249 4.80 7.54 10.95
CA CYS A 249 5.14 6.15 11.33
C CYS A 249 6.53 5.81 10.80
N VAL A 250 7.40 5.29 11.67
CA VAL A 250 8.72 4.79 11.32
C VAL A 250 8.74 3.29 11.55
N VAL A 251 9.14 2.52 10.55
CA VAL A 251 9.23 1.06 10.64
C VAL A 251 10.66 0.66 10.94
N MET A 252 10.84 -0.12 11.99
CA MET A 252 12.13 -0.75 12.33
C MET A 252 12.12 -2.18 11.78
N ALA A 253 13.14 -2.51 11.01
CA ALA A 253 13.28 -3.80 10.33
C ALA A 253 14.53 -4.53 10.80
N SER A 254 14.54 -5.86 10.64
CA SER A 254 15.69 -6.73 10.90
C SER A 254 16.79 -6.54 9.85
N ALA A 255 18.02 -6.79 10.23
CA ALA A 255 19.14 -6.90 9.29
C ALA A 255 18.78 -7.91 8.18
N GLY A 256 19.20 -7.60 6.95
CA GLY A 256 18.95 -8.45 5.79
C GLY A 256 17.56 -8.31 5.14
N TYR A 257 16.65 -7.53 5.74
CA TYR A 257 15.37 -7.22 5.11
C TYR A 257 15.59 -6.29 3.90
N PRO A 258 14.91 -6.46 2.75
CA PRO A 258 13.74 -7.33 2.51
C PRO A 258 14.05 -8.75 2.02
N ASP A 259 15.29 -9.11 1.81
CA ASP A 259 15.64 -10.39 1.18
C ASP A 259 15.67 -11.54 2.19
N LYS A 260 16.58 -11.49 3.16
CA LYS A 260 16.78 -12.59 4.12
C LYS A 260 16.88 -12.01 5.54
N PRO A 261 15.74 -11.64 6.16
CA PRO A 261 15.78 -10.99 7.48
C PRO A 261 16.27 -11.93 8.59
N GLU A 262 17.16 -11.41 9.42
CA GLU A 262 17.65 -12.10 10.61
C GLU A 262 16.59 -12.07 11.71
N LYS A 263 16.40 -13.19 12.39
CA LYS A 263 15.37 -13.33 13.44
C LYS A 263 16.02 -13.71 14.78
N GLY A 264 15.22 -13.66 15.86
CA GLY A 264 15.64 -14.13 17.18
C GLY A 264 16.47 -13.12 17.97
N LYS A 265 16.54 -11.86 17.53
CA LYS A 265 17.26 -10.81 18.26
C LYS A 265 16.37 -10.22 19.35
N LYS A 266 16.89 -10.12 20.59
CA LYS A 266 16.13 -9.60 21.74
C LYS A 266 15.81 -8.11 21.54
N ILE A 267 14.57 -7.73 21.80
CA ILE A 267 14.08 -6.35 21.67
C ILE A 267 13.98 -5.74 23.07
N THR A 268 14.53 -4.54 23.25
CA THR A 268 14.49 -3.79 24.52
C THR A 268 13.92 -2.40 24.27
N GLY A 269 13.55 -1.69 25.33
CA GLY A 269 13.08 -0.30 25.28
C GLY A 269 11.61 -0.13 24.90
N LEU A 270 10.84 -1.22 24.84
CA LEU A 270 9.45 -1.18 24.33
C LEU A 270 8.48 -0.37 25.20
N ARG A 271 8.80 -0.08 26.47
CA ARG A 271 7.89 0.63 27.36
C ARG A 271 7.88 2.16 27.14
N THR A 272 8.89 2.70 26.47
CA THR A 272 9.09 4.14 26.31
C THR A 272 8.05 4.83 25.42
N TYR A 273 7.31 4.07 24.59
CA TYR A 273 6.31 4.66 23.70
C TYR A 273 5.23 5.45 24.44
N ARG A 274 4.85 5.01 25.65
CA ARG A 274 3.80 5.65 26.45
C ARG A 274 4.19 7.05 26.91
N GLU A 275 5.48 7.24 27.20
CA GLU A 275 6.01 8.52 27.68
C GLU A 275 6.02 9.58 26.57
N ASN A 276 6.09 9.15 25.32
CA ASN A 276 6.17 10.04 24.17
C ASN A 276 4.84 10.17 23.40
N HIS A 277 3.73 9.68 23.98
CA HIS A 277 2.42 9.66 23.33
C HIS A 277 2.44 8.99 21.96
N ALA A 278 3.30 7.98 21.82
CA ALA A 278 3.44 7.22 20.58
C ALA A 278 2.63 5.92 20.64
N TYR A 279 2.28 5.43 19.50
CA TYR A 279 1.68 4.09 19.33
C TYR A 279 2.78 3.14 18.87
N LEU A 280 2.77 1.94 19.42
CA LEU A 280 3.72 0.90 19.03
C LEU A 280 2.93 -0.28 18.46
N PHE A 281 3.20 -0.60 17.21
CA PHE A 281 2.54 -1.69 16.50
C PHE A 281 3.54 -2.83 16.30
N HIS A 282 3.25 -3.98 16.89
CA HIS A 282 4.03 -5.20 16.71
C HIS A 282 3.74 -5.80 15.33
N ALA A 283 4.77 -6.14 14.58
CA ALA A 283 4.69 -6.85 13.30
C ALA A 283 5.44 -8.18 13.43
N GLY A 284 6.66 -8.27 12.93
CA GLY A 284 7.47 -9.48 13.03
C GLY A 284 8.12 -9.63 14.41
N THR A 285 7.33 -9.83 15.44
CA THR A 285 7.81 -10.03 16.83
C THR A 285 7.20 -11.30 17.43
N GLU A 286 7.93 -11.91 18.36
CA GLU A 286 7.42 -13.01 19.18
C GLU A 286 7.84 -12.81 20.64
N GLN A 287 7.04 -13.29 21.57
CA GLN A 287 7.35 -13.22 23.00
C GLN A 287 7.80 -14.60 23.51
N LYS A 288 8.93 -14.65 24.19
CA LYS A 288 9.48 -15.87 24.82
C LYS A 288 9.97 -15.52 26.23
N ASN A 289 9.48 -16.25 27.22
CA ASN A 289 9.88 -16.08 28.64
C ASN A 289 9.84 -14.62 29.08
N GLY A 290 8.76 -13.91 28.73
CA GLY A 290 8.54 -12.51 29.11
C GLY A 290 9.37 -11.48 28.36
N SER A 291 10.24 -11.88 27.43
CA SER A 291 11.04 -11.00 26.57
C SER A 291 10.54 -11.04 25.14
N TRP A 292 10.71 -9.94 24.40
CA TRP A 292 10.34 -9.84 22.99
C TRP A 292 11.55 -10.05 22.10
N TYR A 293 11.32 -10.68 20.95
CA TYR A 293 12.37 -11.01 19.95
C TYR A 293 11.87 -10.74 18.55
N THR A 294 12.81 -10.45 17.63
CA THR A 294 12.49 -10.31 16.21
C THR A 294 12.08 -11.67 15.62
N ALA A 295 11.02 -11.66 14.81
CA ALA A 295 10.46 -12.87 14.18
C ALA A 295 10.16 -12.68 12.69
N GLY A 296 10.41 -11.48 12.15
CA GLY A 296 10.12 -11.15 10.75
C GLY A 296 11.04 -10.08 10.20
N GLY A 297 10.73 -9.63 8.99
CA GLY A 297 11.49 -8.57 8.32
C GLY A 297 11.20 -7.22 8.92
N ARG A 298 9.96 -6.71 8.75
CA ARG A 298 9.49 -5.53 9.49
C ARG A 298 9.12 -6.01 10.89
N VAL A 299 9.67 -5.36 11.90
CA VAL A 299 9.61 -5.84 13.29
C VAL A 299 8.60 -5.04 14.10
N ILE A 300 8.75 -3.72 14.11
CA ILE A 300 7.91 -2.81 14.90
C ILE A 300 7.68 -1.54 14.08
N ALA A 301 6.47 -1.02 14.13
CA ALA A 301 6.15 0.30 13.59
C ALA A 301 5.84 1.24 14.76
N ILE A 302 6.47 2.40 14.76
CA ILE A 302 6.30 3.42 15.78
C ILE A 302 5.60 4.63 15.15
N THR A 303 4.39 4.96 15.64
CA THR A 303 3.61 6.08 15.14
C THR A 303 3.44 7.13 16.23
N ALA A 304 3.60 8.38 15.85
CA ALA A 304 3.21 9.50 16.72
C ALA A 304 2.22 10.40 15.99
N VAL A 305 1.29 10.98 16.75
CA VAL A 305 0.32 11.96 16.25
C VAL A 305 0.63 13.30 16.93
N ASN A 306 0.69 14.37 16.15
CA ASN A 306 0.97 15.69 16.72
C ASN A 306 0.31 16.78 15.86
N LYS A 307 0.41 18.04 16.31
CA LYS A 307 -0.21 19.20 15.64
C LYS A 307 0.25 19.40 14.20
N ASP A 308 1.44 18.94 13.85
CA ASP A 308 2.01 19.04 12.50
C ASP A 308 2.97 17.87 12.23
N LEU A 309 3.32 17.68 10.96
CA LEU A 309 4.16 16.55 10.54
C LEU A 309 5.55 16.58 11.19
N LYS A 310 6.16 17.77 11.29
CA LYS A 310 7.49 17.92 11.89
C LYS A 310 7.51 17.45 13.33
N SER A 311 6.50 17.86 14.10
CA SER A 311 6.35 17.46 15.51
C SER A 311 6.04 15.97 15.65
N ALA A 312 5.22 15.40 14.75
CA ALA A 312 4.91 13.97 14.73
C ALA A 312 6.18 13.14 14.45
N LEU A 313 6.97 13.55 13.46
CA LEU A 313 8.25 12.89 13.14
C LEU A 313 9.22 12.94 14.33
N ALA A 314 9.36 14.11 14.95
CA ALA A 314 10.26 14.25 16.10
C ALA A 314 9.87 13.29 17.24
N ALA A 315 8.57 13.19 17.54
CA ALA A 315 8.08 12.28 18.61
C ALA A 315 8.28 10.80 18.21
N ALA A 316 8.02 10.45 16.95
CA ALA A 316 8.24 9.07 16.47
C ALA A 316 9.72 8.69 16.60
N TYR A 317 10.63 9.52 16.11
CA TYR A 317 12.07 9.23 16.16
C TYR A 317 12.60 9.20 17.59
N THR A 318 12.13 10.08 18.49
CA THR A 318 12.47 10.02 19.91
C THR A 318 12.15 8.64 20.50
N THR A 319 11.01 8.05 20.09
CA THR A 319 10.64 6.72 20.56
C THR A 319 11.49 5.63 19.91
N VAL A 320 11.74 5.73 18.59
CA VAL A 320 12.63 4.81 17.84
C VAL A 320 14.01 4.76 18.51
N ASP A 321 14.54 5.92 18.92
CA ASP A 321 15.89 6.01 19.52
C ASP A 321 15.99 5.29 20.88
N ASN A 322 14.90 4.89 21.49
CA ASN A 322 14.89 4.14 22.75
C ASN A 322 14.74 2.63 22.53
N ILE A 323 14.32 2.20 21.34
CA ILE A 323 14.08 0.77 21.04
C ILE A 323 15.35 0.19 20.41
N ARG A 324 15.80 -0.95 20.92
CA ARG A 324 17.06 -1.57 20.48
C ARG A 324 16.86 -3.06 20.21
N PHE A 325 17.41 -3.51 19.10
CA PHE A 325 17.72 -4.91 18.83
C PHE A 325 18.89 -4.96 17.85
N GLU A 326 19.66 -6.04 17.92
CA GLU A 326 20.87 -6.20 17.09
C GLU A 326 20.49 -6.19 15.61
N GLY A 327 21.19 -5.39 14.82
CA GLY A 327 20.96 -5.27 13.39
C GLY A 327 19.71 -4.49 13.00
N ALA A 328 19.14 -3.71 13.94
CA ALA A 328 17.98 -2.86 13.64
C ALA A 328 18.30 -1.86 12.53
N GLN A 329 17.43 -1.79 11.53
CA GLN A 329 17.56 -0.81 10.44
C GLN A 329 16.22 -0.08 10.27
N TYR A 330 16.29 1.22 10.01
CA TYR A 330 15.14 2.08 9.75
C TYR A 330 15.61 3.32 8.99
N ARG A 331 14.68 3.94 8.29
CA ARG A 331 14.97 5.17 7.54
C ARG A 331 14.94 6.37 8.50
N ARG A 332 15.84 7.32 8.26
CA ARG A 332 15.93 8.56 9.04
C ARG A 332 15.26 9.74 8.35
N ASP A 333 14.73 9.52 7.15
CA ASP A 333 14.14 10.56 6.30
C ASP A 333 12.65 10.37 6.06
N ILE A 334 11.96 9.57 6.87
CA ILE A 334 10.50 9.40 6.73
C ILE A 334 9.82 10.78 6.78
N GLY A 335 8.91 11.04 5.85
CA GLY A 335 8.14 12.27 5.78
C GLY A 335 8.86 13.44 5.09
N TYR A 336 10.10 13.26 4.63
CA TYR A 336 10.87 14.35 4.01
C TYR A 336 10.13 15.02 2.83
N LYS A 337 9.28 14.25 2.15
CA LYS A 337 8.48 14.76 1.01
C LYS A 337 7.39 15.72 1.48
N GLY A 338 6.83 15.47 2.66
CA GLY A 338 5.78 16.29 3.25
C GLY A 338 6.28 17.52 4.01
N LEU A 339 7.61 17.67 4.17
CA LEU A 339 8.21 18.82 4.85
C LEU A 339 8.69 19.90 3.87
N LYS A 340 8.58 19.67 2.57
CA LYS A 340 8.99 20.61 1.51
C LYS A 340 7.92 21.64 1.21
#